data_7f1e0cf36c23f82be279cb362dec3c09
#
_entry.id   7f1e0cf36c23f82be279cb362dec3c09
#
_cell.length_a   1.000
_cell.length_b   1.000
_cell.length_c   1.000
_cell.angle_alpha   90.00
_cell.angle_beta   90.00
_cell.angle_gamma   90.00
#
_symmetry.space_group_name_H-M   'P 1'
#
loop_
_entity.id
_entity.type
_entity.pdbx_description
1 polymer ?
#
loop_
_entity_poly.entity_id
_entity_poly.type
_entity_poly.pdbx_seq_one_letter_code
_entity_poly.pdbx_strand_id
1 'polypeptide(L)'
;MKIIKLLLNAILIVSFLCGCSKNIDKKEDAPTKTEENKKEDNKVNRQENNPNDKNNINNNEVINKTQDGEKSPNNETSQVKETPKETNRRVRLNVTPQVQKVWYYCAPTSVSMILSYRGVYVDQFTLAKEMGTYEPFGTHNKDAIRVLNKYMFGYEFPVTGQAGYRLEVVVGGTQSAQEISLFKQRLKKNIKDGYPMYLTMDVSKIYPGLKGEHNVTAIGYIEIEDGSDIRYVYYLDPAPKVQDSVYGGLKIETPEKLLNSMLTCEEPNYAW
;
A
#
# COMPACT_ATOMS: atom_id res chain seq x y z
N MET A 1 26.99 -53.61 20.93
CA MET A 1 25.82 -54.10 21.71
C MET A 1 25.22 -52.96 22.51
N LYS A 2 24.04 -52.44 22.11
CA LYS A 2 22.98 -51.80 22.90
C LYS A 2 22.04 -51.13 21.87
N ILE A 3 21.12 -51.86 21.47
CA ILE A 3 19.66 -51.90 21.58
C ILE A 3 18.99 -50.57 21.23
N ILE A 4 18.42 -50.61 20.02
CA ILE A 4 17.45 -49.70 19.41
C ILE A 4 16.13 -49.82 20.17
N LYS A 5 15.57 -48.73 20.68
CA LYS A 5 14.16 -48.64 21.09
C LYS A 5 13.36 -47.85 20.03
N LEU A 6 12.61 -48.60 19.27
CA LEU A 6 11.49 -48.14 18.42
C LEU A 6 10.33 -47.78 19.36
N LEU A 7 9.79 -46.58 19.22
CA LEU A 7 8.48 -46.22 19.77
C LEU A 7 7.58 -45.80 18.61
N LEU A 8 6.68 -46.72 18.26
CA LEU A 8 5.48 -46.47 17.47
C LEU A 8 4.54 -45.58 18.30
N ASN A 9 4.09 -44.49 17.75
CA ASN A 9 2.90 -43.82 18.23
C ASN A 9 1.78 -43.98 17.19
N ALA A 10 0.73 -44.64 17.63
CA ALA A 10 -0.45 -44.97 16.90
C ALA A 10 -1.31 -43.72 16.61
N ILE A 11 -1.73 -43.63 15.36
CA ILE A 11 -2.72 -42.65 14.87
C ILE A 11 -4.10 -43.18 15.27
N LEU A 12 -4.84 -42.40 16.07
CA LEU A 12 -6.24 -42.66 16.39
C LEU A 12 -7.10 -41.88 15.39
N ILE A 13 -7.65 -42.59 14.40
CA ILE A 13 -8.69 -42.08 13.50
C ILE A 13 -10.04 -42.27 14.20
N VAL A 14 -10.72 -41.19 14.55
CA VAL A 14 -12.12 -41.22 14.99
C VAL A 14 -12.97 -40.72 13.84
N SER A 15 -13.61 -41.67 13.18
CA SER A 15 -14.68 -41.46 12.21
C SER A 15 -15.99 -41.22 12.95
N PHE A 16 -16.61 -40.06 12.82
CA PHE A 16 -18.01 -39.87 13.16
C PHE A 16 -18.82 -39.74 11.87
N LEU A 17 -19.46 -40.85 11.51
CA LEU A 17 -20.61 -40.90 10.65
C LEU A 17 -21.85 -40.85 11.54
N CYS A 18 -22.69 -39.86 11.38
CA CYS A 18 -24.10 -40.03 11.59
C CYS A 18 -24.88 -38.99 10.78
N GLY A 19 -25.53 -39.53 9.78
CA GLY A 19 -26.55 -38.87 9.01
C GLY A 19 -27.88 -38.84 9.74
N CYS A 20 -28.74 -37.95 9.33
CA CYS A 20 -30.15 -38.22 9.05
C CYS A 20 -30.78 -37.02 8.35
N SER A 21 -31.30 -37.35 7.21
CA SER A 21 -32.27 -36.66 6.38
C SER A 21 -33.56 -36.34 7.12
N LYS A 22 -34.19 -35.19 6.81
CA LYS A 22 -35.63 -35.08 6.57
C LYS A 22 -35.97 -33.82 5.78
N ASN A 23 -36.49 -34.05 4.60
CA ASN A 23 -37.30 -33.15 3.78
C ASN A 23 -38.53 -32.68 4.55
N ILE A 24 -38.95 -31.45 4.35
CA ILE A 24 -40.36 -31.06 4.27
C ILE A 24 -40.52 -29.93 3.22
N ASP A 25 -41.49 -30.18 2.38
CA ASP A 25 -41.93 -29.49 1.18
C ASP A 25 -42.62 -28.14 1.41
N LYS A 26 -42.51 -27.31 0.33
CA LYS A 26 -43.53 -26.47 -0.31
C LYS A 26 -44.26 -25.38 0.47
N LYS A 27 -44.15 -24.13 -0.03
CA LYS A 27 -45.23 -23.53 -0.84
C LYS A 27 -44.79 -22.21 -1.46
N GLU A 28 -45.09 -22.12 -2.73
CA GLU A 28 -45.26 -20.95 -3.58
C GLU A 28 -46.17 -19.90 -2.94
N ASP A 29 -45.86 -18.64 -3.25
CA ASP A 29 -46.83 -17.69 -3.82
C ASP A 29 -46.12 -16.39 -4.23
N ALA A 30 -46.11 -16.14 -5.53
CA ALA A 30 -46.05 -14.80 -6.11
C ALA A 30 -47.47 -14.28 -6.28
N PRO A 31 -47.72 -12.99 -6.33
CA PRO A 31 -47.87 -12.36 -7.63
C PRO A 31 -47.42 -10.89 -7.74
N THR A 32 -46.83 -10.59 -8.89
CA THR A 32 -47.11 -9.58 -9.92
C THR A 32 -47.99 -8.36 -9.58
N LYS A 33 -47.47 -7.20 -9.94
CA LYS A 33 -47.91 -6.12 -10.84
C LYS A 33 -47.39 -4.76 -10.38
N THR A 34 -46.59 -4.08 -11.19
CA THR A 34 -46.89 -3.15 -12.29
C THR A 34 -47.57 -1.86 -11.85
N GLU A 35 -46.90 -0.77 -12.10
CA GLU A 35 -47.27 0.49 -12.77
C GLU A 35 -46.27 1.57 -12.40
N GLU A 36 -45.50 2.06 -13.32
CA GLU A 36 -45.68 3.01 -14.41
C GLU A 36 -45.53 4.48 -13.99
N ASN A 37 -44.55 5.10 -14.68
CA ASN A 37 -44.50 6.49 -15.13
C ASN A 37 -44.49 7.67 -14.14
N LYS A 38 -43.37 8.41 -14.18
CA LYS A 38 -43.44 9.76 -14.73
C LYS A 38 -42.05 10.29 -15.14
N LYS A 39 -41.94 10.58 -16.40
CA LYS A 39 -40.95 11.51 -17.00
C LYS A 39 -41.27 12.91 -16.50
N GLU A 40 -40.24 13.66 -16.18
CA GLU A 40 -40.22 15.08 -16.38
C GLU A 40 -38.85 15.49 -16.94
N ASP A 41 -38.90 15.84 -18.21
CA ASP A 41 -37.87 16.61 -18.92
C ASP A 41 -37.81 18.02 -18.32
N ASN A 42 -36.60 18.52 -18.09
CA ASN A 42 -36.35 19.94 -18.17
C ASN A 42 -35.01 20.23 -18.85
N LYS A 43 -35.21 20.90 -19.94
CA LYS A 43 -34.29 21.37 -20.98
C LYS A 43 -33.57 22.65 -20.52
N VAL A 44 -32.29 22.72 -20.89
CA VAL A 44 -31.59 23.89 -21.46
C VAL A 44 -31.30 25.07 -20.52
N ASN A 45 -30.01 25.37 -20.27
CA ASN A 45 -29.44 26.57 -20.82
C ASN A 45 -27.93 26.50 -20.98
N ARG A 46 -27.51 26.64 -22.22
CA ARG A 46 -26.16 26.94 -22.67
C ARG A 46 -25.96 28.44 -22.49
N GLN A 47 -24.83 28.83 -21.91
CA GLN A 47 -24.21 30.11 -22.27
C GLN A 47 -22.70 29.94 -22.29
N GLU A 48 -22.22 29.96 -23.53
CA GLU A 48 -20.84 30.29 -23.88
C GLU A 48 -20.60 31.76 -23.57
N ASN A 49 -19.42 32.04 -23.00
CA ASN A 49 -18.72 33.31 -23.27
C ASN A 49 -17.22 33.12 -22.96
N ASN A 50 -16.47 33.10 -24.04
CA ASN A 50 -15.07 33.53 -24.12
C ASN A 50 -15.11 34.85 -24.88
N PRO A 51 -14.30 35.88 -24.69
CA PRO A 51 -12.92 35.82 -25.12
C PRO A 51 -11.90 36.66 -24.33
N ASN A 52 -10.62 36.28 -24.52
CA ASN A 52 -9.40 37.09 -24.61
C ASN A 52 -9.19 38.27 -23.67
N ASP A 53 -8.07 38.20 -22.89
CA ASP A 53 -7.11 39.29 -23.01
C ASP A 53 -5.67 38.82 -22.75
N LYS A 54 -4.83 39.19 -23.69
CA LYS A 54 -3.37 39.10 -23.68
C LYS A 54 -2.84 40.24 -22.81
N ASN A 55 -1.84 39.98 -21.97
CA ASN A 55 -0.75 40.96 -21.82
C ASN A 55 0.53 40.27 -21.40
N ASN A 56 1.42 40.34 -22.29
CA ASN A 56 2.85 40.10 -22.31
C ASN A 56 3.56 41.32 -21.73
N ILE A 57 4.42 41.20 -20.75
CA ILE A 57 5.52 42.16 -20.54
C ILE A 57 6.76 41.40 -20.10
N ASN A 58 7.69 41.28 -21.03
CA ASN A 58 9.10 41.14 -20.81
C ASN A 58 9.68 42.41 -20.16
N ASN A 59 10.64 42.27 -19.26
CA ASN A 59 11.82 43.12 -19.30
C ASN A 59 12.98 42.49 -18.53
N ASN A 60 13.99 42.16 -19.32
CA ASN A 60 15.40 42.11 -18.92
C ASN A 60 15.89 43.51 -18.63
N GLU A 61 16.71 43.67 -17.61
CA GLU A 61 17.86 44.56 -17.75
C GLU A 61 18.98 44.21 -16.76
N VAL A 62 20.11 43.98 -17.35
CA VAL A 62 21.47 43.82 -16.78
C VAL A 62 22.05 45.23 -16.60
N ILE A 63 22.64 45.52 -15.47
CA ILE A 63 23.65 46.59 -15.38
C ILE A 63 24.82 46.12 -14.49
N ASN A 64 25.95 45.97 -15.15
CA ASN A 64 27.32 45.99 -14.61
C ASN A 64 27.80 47.42 -14.37
N LYS A 65 28.61 47.62 -13.31
CA LYS A 65 29.90 48.40 -13.26
C LYS A 65 30.36 48.54 -11.82
N THR A 66 31.47 47.98 -11.44
CA THR A 66 32.88 48.28 -11.56
C THR A 66 33.45 49.38 -10.61
N GLN A 67 34.49 48.95 -9.85
CA GLN A 67 35.68 49.65 -9.31
C GLN A 67 35.51 50.42 -8.00
N ASP A 68 36.43 50.49 -7.07
CA ASP A 68 37.84 50.12 -6.91
C ASP A 68 38.21 50.14 -5.43
N GLY A 69 39.22 49.39 -5.03
CA GLY A 69 40.31 49.93 -4.21
C GLY A 69 40.42 49.51 -2.72
N GLU A 70 41.46 48.77 -2.49
CA GLU A 70 42.48 48.83 -1.42
C GLU A 70 42.48 47.82 -0.26
N LYS A 71 43.52 46.95 -0.41
CA LYS A 71 44.46 46.39 0.60
C LYS A 71 44.00 45.85 1.93
N SER A 72 44.29 44.56 1.98
CA SER A 72 44.69 43.62 3.04
C SER A 72 45.37 44.23 4.30
N PRO A 73 45.29 43.58 5.49
CA PRO A 73 45.96 42.28 5.64
C PRO A 73 45.30 41.27 6.59
N ASN A 74 45.71 40.05 6.39
CA ASN A 74 45.74 38.92 7.33
C ASN A 74 44.48 38.68 8.18
N ASN A 75 43.80 37.62 7.87
CA ASN A 75 43.29 36.81 8.95
C ASN A 75 43.18 35.33 8.56
N GLU A 76 43.57 34.53 9.48
CA GLU A 76 43.63 33.12 9.54
C GLU A 76 42.42 32.44 8.85
N THR A 77 42.71 31.58 7.90
CA THR A 77 41.78 30.67 7.29
C THR A 77 41.31 29.67 8.36
N SER A 78 40.29 30.04 9.09
CA SER A 78 39.44 29.04 9.76
C SER A 78 38.78 28.22 8.67
N GLN A 79 39.33 27.07 8.38
CA GLN A 79 38.65 26.03 7.60
C GLN A 79 37.37 25.67 8.37
N VAL A 80 36.27 26.31 8.01
CA VAL A 80 34.95 25.82 8.33
C VAL A 80 34.84 24.49 7.59
N LYS A 81 35.02 23.41 8.33
CA LYS A 81 34.69 22.06 7.87
C LYS A 81 33.24 22.10 7.50
N GLU A 82 32.91 22.28 6.21
CA GLU A 82 31.58 22.08 5.71
C GLU A 82 31.18 20.67 6.11
N THR A 83 30.21 20.57 7.02
CA THR A 83 29.53 19.32 7.32
C THR A 83 28.92 18.82 6.01
N PRO A 84 29.21 17.60 5.58
CA PRO A 84 28.63 17.06 4.36
C PRO A 84 27.11 17.22 4.41
N LYS A 85 26.55 17.88 3.40
CA LYS A 85 25.11 18.04 3.27
C LYS A 85 24.52 16.64 3.09
N GLU A 86 23.76 16.16 4.07
CA GLU A 86 23.08 14.85 4.04
C GLU A 86 22.25 14.74 2.75
N THR A 87 22.76 14.09 1.75
CA THR A 87 22.06 13.79 0.50
C THR A 87 21.36 12.45 0.61
N ASN A 88 20.28 12.39 1.37
CA ASN A 88 19.46 11.19 1.46
C ASN A 88 18.94 10.80 0.08
N ARG A 89 19.37 9.67 -0.44
CA ARG A 89 18.89 9.14 -1.72
C ARG A 89 17.45 8.69 -1.59
N ARG A 90 16.58 9.26 -2.43
CA ARG A 90 15.16 8.96 -2.46
C ARG A 90 14.82 8.10 -3.69
N VAL A 91 14.22 6.96 -3.49
CA VAL A 91 13.74 6.05 -4.55
C VAL A 91 12.26 5.85 -4.36
N ARG A 92 11.45 6.25 -5.36
CA ARG A 92 10.00 6.16 -5.27
C ARG A 92 9.38 5.88 -6.64
N LEU A 93 8.45 4.92 -6.67
CA LEU A 93 7.60 4.66 -7.82
C LEU A 93 6.51 5.73 -7.93
N ASN A 94 6.14 6.11 -9.16
CA ASN A 94 5.08 7.08 -9.40
C ASN A 94 3.71 6.41 -9.42
N VAL A 95 3.31 5.84 -8.29
CA VAL A 95 1.98 5.22 -8.12
C VAL A 95 0.95 6.32 -7.91
N THR A 96 -0.15 6.28 -8.65
CA THR A 96 -1.26 7.22 -8.48
C THR A 96 -2.02 6.89 -7.20
N PRO A 97 -2.12 7.83 -6.24
CA PRO A 97 -2.88 7.62 -5.01
C PRO A 97 -4.36 7.39 -5.29
N GLN A 98 -4.99 6.52 -4.52
CA GLN A 98 -6.43 6.31 -4.51
C GLN A 98 -6.97 6.39 -3.09
N VAL A 99 -8.20 6.91 -2.94
CA VAL A 99 -8.94 6.89 -1.69
C VAL A 99 -9.95 5.75 -1.73
N GLN A 100 -10.06 4.98 -0.64
CA GLN A 100 -11.02 3.89 -0.56
C GLN A 100 -12.47 4.40 -0.60
N LYS A 101 -13.29 3.76 -1.41
CA LYS A 101 -14.68 4.17 -1.65
C LYS A 101 -15.64 3.70 -0.55
N VAL A 102 -15.26 2.64 0.16
CA VAL A 102 -16.01 2.06 1.27
C VAL A 102 -15.08 1.93 2.46
N TRP A 103 -15.55 2.11 3.67
CA TRP A 103 -14.71 2.21 4.88
C TRP A 103 -13.84 0.96 5.17
N TYR A 104 -14.25 -0.22 4.67
CA TYR A 104 -13.51 -1.49 4.79
C TYR A 104 -12.82 -1.94 3.49
N TYR A 105 -12.60 -1.04 2.53
CA TYR A 105 -11.96 -1.32 1.23
C TYR A 105 -10.46 -0.99 1.18
N CYS A 106 -9.76 -1.00 2.31
CA CYS A 106 -8.33 -0.73 2.33
C CYS A 106 -7.54 -1.71 1.42
N ALA A 107 -7.79 -3.01 1.52
CA ALA A 107 -7.13 -4.02 0.71
C ALA A 107 -7.48 -3.92 -0.79
N PRO A 108 -8.77 -3.87 -1.22
CA PRO A 108 -9.11 -3.65 -2.63
C PRO A 108 -8.48 -2.38 -3.21
N THR A 109 -8.44 -1.29 -2.43
CA THR A 109 -7.85 -0.02 -2.89
C THR A 109 -6.34 -0.12 -3.02
N SER A 110 -5.65 -0.74 -2.06
CA SER A 110 -4.21 -0.97 -2.12
C SER A 110 -3.83 -1.84 -3.32
N VAL A 111 -4.57 -2.91 -3.58
CA VAL A 111 -4.37 -3.74 -4.78
C VAL A 111 -4.67 -2.98 -6.07
N SER A 112 -5.74 -2.16 -6.11
CA SER A 112 -6.04 -1.31 -7.26
C SER A 112 -4.90 -0.33 -7.58
N MET A 113 -4.27 0.27 -6.56
CA MET A 113 -3.09 1.12 -6.75
C MET A 113 -1.90 0.36 -7.34
N ILE A 114 -1.62 -0.85 -6.84
CA ILE A 114 -0.54 -1.70 -7.36
C ILE A 114 -0.79 -2.09 -8.82
N LEU A 115 -2.00 -2.57 -9.12
CA LEU A 115 -2.41 -2.98 -10.46
C LEU A 115 -2.35 -1.82 -11.45
N SER A 116 -2.95 -0.66 -11.10
CA SER A 116 -2.99 0.51 -11.98
C SER A 116 -1.60 1.04 -12.31
N TYR A 117 -0.65 1.01 -11.37
CA TYR A 117 0.74 1.34 -11.63
C TYR A 117 1.39 0.43 -12.68
N ARG A 118 0.97 -0.83 -12.73
CA ARG A 118 1.44 -1.83 -13.72
C ARG A 118 0.62 -1.83 -15.01
N GLY A 119 -0.30 -0.87 -15.19
CA GLY A 119 -1.13 -0.74 -16.39
C GLY A 119 -2.36 -1.65 -16.41
N VAL A 120 -2.70 -2.30 -15.29
CA VAL A 120 -3.90 -3.13 -15.14
C VAL A 120 -4.94 -2.37 -14.34
N TYR A 121 -6.04 -1.99 -14.97
CA TYR A 121 -7.07 -1.14 -14.36
C TYR A 121 -8.28 -1.97 -13.95
N VAL A 122 -8.46 -2.16 -12.65
CA VAL A 122 -9.61 -2.84 -12.05
C VAL A 122 -10.15 -1.95 -10.92
N ASP A 123 -11.46 -1.71 -10.94
CA ASP A 123 -12.07 -0.87 -9.91
C ASP A 123 -12.19 -1.58 -8.55
N GLN A 124 -12.29 -0.78 -7.48
CA GLN A 124 -12.29 -1.27 -6.11
C GLN A 124 -13.48 -2.20 -5.80
N PHE A 125 -14.66 -1.99 -6.41
CA PHE A 125 -15.83 -2.84 -6.17
C PHE A 125 -15.66 -4.22 -6.80
N THR A 126 -15.12 -4.26 -8.03
CA THR A 126 -14.78 -5.52 -8.72
C THR A 126 -13.74 -6.29 -7.91
N LEU A 127 -12.67 -5.64 -7.47
CA LEU A 127 -11.64 -6.27 -6.65
C LEU A 127 -12.22 -6.77 -5.32
N ALA A 128 -13.02 -5.96 -4.62
CA ALA A 128 -13.65 -6.35 -3.36
C ALA A 128 -14.52 -7.60 -3.52
N LYS A 129 -15.31 -7.68 -4.60
CA LYS A 129 -16.13 -8.86 -4.90
C LYS A 129 -15.29 -10.11 -5.12
N GLU A 130 -14.22 -10.00 -5.94
CA GLU A 130 -13.34 -11.16 -6.24
C GLU A 130 -12.50 -11.62 -5.04
N MET A 131 -12.14 -10.69 -4.17
CA MET A 131 -11.44 -10.96 -2.91
C MET A 131 -12.35 -11.53 -1.83
N GLY A 132 -13.68 -11.53 -2.02
CA GLY A 132 -14.63 -11.91 -0.98
C GLY A 132 -14.66 -10.93 0.19
N THR A 133 -14.43 -9.65 -0.08
CA THR A 133 -14.46 -8.58 0.94
C THR A 133 -15.84 -8.46 1.57
N TYR A 134 -15.92 -8.42 2.90
CA TYR A 134 -17.20 -8.34 3.63
C TYR A 134 -17.10 -7.45 4.88
N GLU A 135 -18.24 -6.91 5.27
CA GLU A 135 -18.36 -6.09 6.48
C GLU A 135 -18.60 -6.98 7.72
N PRO A 136 -18.03 -6.70 8.88
CA PRO A 136 -17.13 -5.56 9.19
C PRO A 136 -15.64 -5.87 8.99
N PHE A 137 -15.27 -7.08 8.63
CA PHE A 137 -13.90 -7.58 8.61
C PHE A 137 -13.04 -6.88 7.54
N GLY A 138 -13.57 -6.73 6.32
CA GLY A 138 -12.80 -6.30 5.17
C GLY A 138 -12.36 -7.50 4.30
N THR A 139 -11.06 -7.65 4.06
CA THR A 139 -10.51 -8.66 3.14
C THR A 139 -9.40 -9.44 3.83
N HIS A 140 -9.41 -10.76 3.75
CA HIS A 140 -8.26 -11.58 4.12
C HIS A 140 -7.07 -11.31 3.19
N ASN A 141 -5.89 -11.08 3.77
CA ASN A 141 -4.69 -10.73 2.99
C ASN A 141 -4.33 -11.80 1.96
N LYS A 142 -4.55 -13.09 2.27
CA LYS A 142 -4.37 -14.19 1.30
C LYS A 142 -5.23 -14.03 0.06
N ASP A 143 -6.48 -13.56 0.21
CA ASP A 143 -7.40 -13.36 -0.90
C ASP A 143 -7.09 -12.10 -1.70
N ALA A 144 -6.63 -11.04 -1.03
CA ALA A 144 -6.10 -9.86 -1.69
C ALA A 144 -4.90 -10.21 -2.60
N ILE A 145 -3.95 -10.99 -2.10
CA ILE A 145 -2.76 -11.37 -2.86
C ILE A 145 -3.05 -12.41 -3.94
N ARG A 146 -3.99 -13.32 -3.70
CA ARG A 146 -4.51 -14.24 -4.72
C ARG A 146 -5.06 -13.48 -5.93
N VAL A 147 -5.91 -12.50 -5.69
CA VAL A 147 -6.53 -11.69 -6.75
C VAL A 147 -5.48 -10.77 -7.41
N LEU A 148 -4.57 -10.16 -6.65
CA LEU A 148 -3.46 -9.39 -7.19
C LEU A 148 -2.64 -10.21 -8.18
N ASN A 149 -2.24 -11.43 -7.81
CA ASN A 149 -1.47 -12.32 -8.68
C ASN A 149 -2.25 -12.72 -9.93
N LYS A 150 -3.54 -13.04 -9.79
CA LYS A 150 -4.41 -13.38 -10.92
C LYS A 150 -4.41 -12.29 -11.99
N TYR A 151 -4.59 -11.03 -11.60
CA TYR A 151 -4.61 -9.91 -12.53
C TYR A 151 -3.23 -9.51 -13.07
N MET A 152 -2.19 -9.63 -12.22
CA MET A 152 -0.85 -9.21 -12.58
C MET A 152 -0.11 -10.24 -13.44
N PHE A 153 -0.28 -11.53 -13.14
CA PHE A 153 0.53 -12.62 -13.69
C PHE A 153 -0.29 -13.74 -14.36
N GLY A 154 -1.63 -13.70 -14.29
CA GLY A 154 -2.51 -14.71 -14.88
C GLY A 154 -2.67 -16.00 -14.06
N TYR A 155 -2.16 -16.05 -12.83
CA TYR A 155 -2.32 -17.17 -11.89
C TYR A 155 -2.47 -16.66 -10.46
N GLU A 156 -3.15 -17.42 -9.61
CA GLU A 156 -3.48 -17.02 -8.25
C GLU A 156 -2.34 -17.27 -7.25
N PHE A 157 -1.65 -18.38 -7.40
CA PHE A 157 -0.61 -18.84 -6.48
C PHE A 157 0.68 -19.14 -7.23
N PRO A 158 1.71 -18.27 -7.08
CA PRO A 158 2.99 -18.50 -7.75
C PRO A 158 3.73 -19.69 -7.12
N VAL A 159 4.16 -20.64 -7.94
CA VAL A 159 5.04 -21.73 -7.50
C VAL A 159 6.50 -21.27 -7.41
N THR A 160 7.36 -22.12 -6.87
CA THR A 160 8.80 -21.81 -6.74
C THR A 160 9.39 -21.45 -8.11
N GLY A 161 10.10 -20.34 -8.18
CA GLY A 161 10.72 -19.82 -9.41
C GLY A 161 9.81 -18.97 -10.29
N GLN A 162 8.50 -18.92 -10.05
CA GLN A 162 7.61 -18.00 -10.75
C GLN A 162 7.64 -16.60 -10.11
N ALA A 163 7.47 -15.57 -10.95
CA ALA A 163 7.17 -14.21 -10.49
C ALA A 163 5.85 -14.21 -9.70
N GLY A 164 5.62 -13.20 -8.87
CA GLY A 164 4.36 -13.05 -8.16
C GLY A 164 4.52 -12.68 -6.70
N TYR A 165 3.49 -12.06 -6.15
CA TYR A 165 3.47 -11.66 -4.76
C TYR A 165 3.28 -12.85 -3.83
N ARG A 166 4.04 -12.86 -2.76
CA ARG A 166 3.99 -13.86 -1.68
C ARG A 166 3.81 -13.16 -0.36
N LEU A 167 2.95 -13.70 0.48
CA LEU A 167 2.80 -13.23 1.86
C LEU A 167 3.97 -13.73 2.71
N GLU A 168 4.54 -12.81 3.46
CA GLU A 168 5.47 -13.10 4.56
C GLU A 168 4.79 -12.77 5.87
N VAL A 169 4.71 -13.75 6.75
CA VAL A 169 4.16 -13.57 8.09
C VAL A 169 5.26 -13.02 9.00
N VAL A 170 4.98 -11.89 9.62
CA VAL A 170 5.86 -11.32 10.65
C VAL A 170 5.59 -12.06 11.95
N VAL A 171 6.57 -12.81 12.43
CA VAL A 171 6.41 -13.71 13.59
C VAL A 171 6.62 -12.91 14.87
N GLY A 172 5.64 -12.97 15.76
CA GLY A 172 5.53 -12.14 16.94
C GLY A 172 6.66 -12.19 17.96
N GLY A 173 6.67 -11.16 18.79
CA GLY A 173 7.42 -11.05 20.04
C GLY A 173 8.45 -9.95 20.06
N THR A 174 9.53 -10.03 19.40
CA THR A 174 10.54 -8.97 19.27
C THR A 174 11.06 -9.01 17.85
N GLN A 175 11.08 -7.87 17.20
CA GLN A 175 11.64 -7.77 15.87
C GLN A 175 13.09 -8.20 15.91
N SER A 176 13.39 -9.32 15.28
CA SER A 176 14.77 -9.68 15.06
C SER A 176 15.39 -8.73 14.05
N ALA A 177 16.66 -8.41 14.23
CA ALA A 177 17.41 -7.63 13.24
C ALA A 177 17.36 -8.29 11.84
N GLN A 178 17.23 -9.63 11.81
CA GLN A 178 17.07 -10.39 10.57
C GLN A 178 15.75 -10.08 9.84
N GLU A 179 14.61 -10.01 10.56
CA GLU A 179 13.32 -9.69 9.95
C GLU A 179 13.29 -8.27 9.37
N ILE A 180 13.84 -7.30 10.11
CA ILE A 180 13.99 -5.93 9.63
C ILE A 180 14.88 -5.90 8.39
N SER A 181 16.02 -6.57 8.41
CA SER A 181 16.95 -6.65 7.28
C SER A 181 16.29 -7.31 6.07
N LEU A 182 15.56 -8.40 6.26
CA LEU A 182 14.84 -9.10 5.20
C LEU A 182 13.75 -8.21 4.57
N PHE A 183 12.96 -7.52 5.39
CA PHE A 183 11.95 -6.58 4.90
C PHE A 183 12.59 -5.46 4.06
N LYS A 184 13.67 -4.84 4.55
CA LYS A 184 14.43 -3.80 3.84
C LYS A 184 14.99 -4.31 2.51
N GLN A 185 15.55 -5.51 2.48
CA GLN A 185 16.07 -6.13 1.24
C GLN A 185 14.95 -6.37 0.21
N ARG A 186 13.82 -6.92 0.65
CA ARG A 186 12.64 -7.15 -0.20
C ARG A 186 12.07 -5.85 -0.72
N LEU A 187 11.97 -4.83 0.14
CA LEU A 187 11.52 -3.51 -0.29
C LEU A 187 12.43 -2.90 -1.35
N LYS A 188 13.76 -2.91 -1.13
CA LYS A 188 14.72 -2.43 -2.15
C LYS A 188 14.55 -3.18 -3.47
N LYS A 189 14.46 -4.52 -3.40
CA LYS A 189 14.31 -5.35 -4.60
C LYS A 189 13.01 -5.04 -5.34
N ASN A 190 11.87 -5.06 -4.66
CA ASN A 190 10.57 -4.83 -5.27
C ASN A 190 10.47 -3.45 -5.93
N ILE A 191 10.88 -2.40 -5.21
CA ILE A 191 10.85 -1.03 -5.73
C ILE A 191 11.79 -0.87 -6.93
N LYS A 192 12.98 -1.46 -6.89
CA LYS A 192 13.92 -1.46 -8.01
C LYS A 192 13.36 -2.17 -9.25
N ASP A 193 12.64 -3.26 -9.04
CA ASP A 193 12.01 -4.06 -10.10
C ASP A 193 10.67 -3.47 -10.58
N GLY A 194 10.23 -2.34 -9.97
CA GLY A 194 9.00 -1.65 -10.35
C GLY A 194 7.73 -2.30 -9.78
N TYR A 195 7.81 -2.95 -8.62
CA TYR A 195 6.67 -3.58 -7.94
C TYR A 195 6.43 -2.93 -6.58
N PRO A 196 5.34 -2.16 -6.40
CA PRO A 196 4.92 -1.70 -5.08
C PRO A 196 4.63 -2.89 -4.15
N MET A 197 4.82 -2.74 -2.84
CA MET A 197 4.49 -3.81 -1.89
C MET A 197 3.16 -3.55 -1.19
N TYR A 198 2.45 -4.63 -0.86
CA TYR A 198 1.25 -4.60 -0.04
C TYR A 198 1.64 -4.81 1.42
N LEU A 199 1.23 -3.90 2.32
CA LEU A 199 1.55 -3.96 3.74
C LEU A 199 0.28 -3.95 4.57
N THR A 200 0.26 -4.74 5.64
CA THR A 200 -0.72 -4.64 6.73
C THR A 200 -0.17 -3.77 7.86
N MET A 201 -1.02 -3.09 8.60
CA MET A 201 -0.63 -2.33 9.79
C MET A 201 -1.76 -2.24 10.82
N ASP A 202 -1.43 -2.24 12.09
CA ASP A 202 -2.31 -1.73 13.14
C ASP A 202 -2.22 -0.20 13.16
N VAL A 203 -3.31 0.45 12.74
CA VAL A 203 -3.32 1.92 12.63
C VAL A 203 -3.11 2.61 13.96
N SER A 204 -3.41 1.97 15.10
CA SER A 204 -3.19 2.54 16.44
C SER A 204 -1.71 2.78 16.76
N LYS A 205 -0.82 2.03 16.11
CA LYS A 205 0.63 2.14 16.26
C LYS A 205 1.23 3.23 15.35
N ILE A 206 0.51 3.60 14.31
CA ILE A 206 0.95 4.57 13.31
C ILE A 206 0.28 5.93 13.55
N TYR A 207 -1.04 5.95 13.75
CA TYR A 207 -1.85 7.16 13.89
C TYR A 207 -2.51 7.23 15.26
N PRO A 208 -2.06 8.12 16.17
CA PRO A 208 -2.66 8.26 17.48
C PRO A 208 -4.18 8.51 17.40
N GLY A 209 -4.94 7.75 18.19
CA GLY A 209 -6.40 7.88 18.26
C GLY A 209 -7.18 7.07 17.24
N LEU A 210 -6.53 6.45 16.25
CA LEU A 210 -7.18 5.50 15.34
C LEU A 210 -7.04 4.07 15.89
N LYS A 211 -7.88 3.16 15.41
CA LYS A 211 -7.88 1.74 15.79
C LYS A 211 -8.24 0.88 14.58
N GLY A 212 -7.73 -0.35 14.59
CA GLY A 212 -8.04 -1.40 13.63
C GLY A 212 -6.87 -1.77 12.75
N GLU A 213 -7.06 -2.88 12.05
CA GLU A 213 -6.13 -3.37 11.04
C GLU A 213 -6.40 -2.67 9.70
N HIS A 214 -5.35 -2.41 8.96
CA HIS A 214 -5.42 -1.62 7.74
C HIS A 214 -4.37 -2.07 6.72
N ASN A 215 -4.68 -1.85 5.43
CA ASN A 215 -3.77 -2.20 4.36
C ASN A 215 -3.37 -0.95 3.56
N VAL A 216 -2.08 -0.88 3.24
CA VAL A 216 -1.47 0.24 2.51
C VAL A 216 -0.51 -0.27 1.44
N THR A 217 -0.08 0.63 0.55
CA THR A 217 0.83 0.31 -0.55
C THR A 217 2.18 0.98 -0.35
N ALA A 218 3.24 0.23 -0.06
CA ALA A 218 4.59 0.77 -0.04
C ALA A 218 5.09 1.00 -1.48
N ILE A 219 5.61 2.21 -1.73
CA ILE A 219 5.97 2.68 -3.06
C ILE A 219 7.41 3.16 -3.20
N GLY A 220 8.20 3.09 -2.14
CA GLY A 220 9.57 3.56 -2.18
C GLY A 220 10.23 3.64 -0.82
N TYR A 221 11.45 4.21 -0.81
CA TYR A 221 12.24 4.35 0.40
C TYR A 221 13.18 5.54 0.34
N ILE A 222 13.69 5.94 1.49
CA ILE A 222 14.78 6.90 1.67
C ILE A 222 15.95 6.13 2.28
N GLU A 223 17.09 6.13 1.61
CA GLU A 223 18.32 5.54 2.12
C GLU A 223 19.02 6.51 3.10
N ILE A 224 19.82 5.96 4.00
CA ILE A 224 20.83 6.74 4.72
C ILE A 224 21.92 7.20 3.75
N GLU A 225 22.75 8.12 4.18
CA GLU A 225 23.68 8.87 3.31
C GLU A 225 24.61 7.98 2.46
N ASP A 226 25.13 6.91 3.03
CA ASP A 226 26.02 5.96 2.34
C ASP A 226 25.28 4.90 1.50
N GLY A 227 23.94 4.91 1.51
CA GLY A 227 23.10 3.94 0.79
C GLY A 227 23.07 2.53 1.38
N SER A 228 23.74 2.31 2.52
CA SER A 228 23.87 0.97 3.14
C SER A 228 22.55 0.49 3.74
N ASP A 229 21.68 1.41 4.18
CA ASP A 229 20.42 1.06 4.85
C ASP A 229 19.24 1.94 4.42
N ILE A 230 18.01 1.51 4.76
CA ILE A 230 16.76 2.27 4.59
C ILE A 230 16.43 2.98 5.89
N ARG A 231 16.28 4.30 5.81
CA ARG A 231 15.85 5.15 6.93
C ARG A 231 14.34 5.24 7.01
N TYR A 232 13.66 5.41 5.86
CA TYR A 232 12.21 5.57 5.78
C TYR A 232 11.62 4.83 4.60
N VAL A 233 10.36 4.43 4.73
CA VAL A 233 9.52 3.84 3.68
C VAL A 233 8.49 4.87 3.24
N TYR A 234 8.33 5.07 1.93
CA TYR A 234 7.20 5.77 1.35
C TYR A 234 6.05 4.82 1.17
N TYR A 235 4.87 5.17 1.63
CA TYR A 235 3.66 4.40 1.36
C TYR A 235 2.45 5.30 1.06
N LEU A 236 1.46 4.73 0.36
CA LEU A 236 0.17 5.35 0.09
C LEU A 236 -0.89 4.70 0.99
N ASP A 237 -1.56 5.54 1.76
CA ASP A 237 -2.66 5.14 2.63
C ASP A 237 -4.00 5.53 1.99
N PRO A 238 -4.90 4.54 1.72
CA PRO A 238 -6.17 4.80 1.07
C PRO A 238 -7.25 5.36 2.01
N ALA A 239 -7.04 5.40 3.34
CA ALA A 239 -8.08 5.79 4.27
C ALA A 239 -8.43 7.29 4.16
N PRO A 240 -9.72 7.67 4.04
CA PRO A 240 -10.13 9.08 3.91
C PRO A 240 -9.69 9.95 5.08
N LYS A 241 -9.67 9.39 6.30
CA LYS A 241 -9.37 10.12 7.54
C LYS A 241 -7.91 10.55 7.69
N VAL A 242 -7.00 9.97 6.91
CA VAL A 242 -5.57 10.26 6.99
C VAL A 242 -5.05 10.99 5.76
N GLN A 243 -5.94 11.42 4.86
CA GLN A 243 -5.54 12.23 3.70
C GLN A 243 -5.03 13.60 4.15
N ASP A 244 -3.89 13.99 3.61
CA ASP A 244 -3.31 15.31 3.79
C ASP A 244 -3.75 16.24 2.66
N SER A 245 -3.94 17.53 2.94
CA SER A 245 -4.39 18.51 1.94
C SER A 245 -3.39 18.75 0.81
N VAL A 246 -2.09 18.50 1.05
CA VAL A 246 -1.01 18.70 0.06
C VAL A 246 -0.52 17.37 -0.51
N TYR A 247 -0.33 16.39 0.37
CA TYR A 247 0.32 15.12 0.01
C TYR A 247 -0.68 13.97 -0.15
N GLY A 248 -1.97 14.19 0.10
CA GLY A 248 -3.00 13.14 0.04
C GLY A 248 -2.64 11.98 0.97
N GLY A 249 -2.74 10.76 0.46
CA GLY A 249 -2.40 9.54 1.19
C GLY A 249 -0.91 9.23 1.28
N LEU A 250 -0.02 10.05 0.71
CA LEU A 250 1.42 9.82 0.78
C LEU A 250 1.95 10.03 2.19
N LYS A 251 2.58 9.01 2.73
CA LYS A 251 3.14 8.97 4.08
C LYS A 251 4.56 8.43 4.06
N ILE A 252 5.27 8.69 5.16
CA ILE A 252 6.59 8.09 5.43
C ILE A 252 6.62 7.55 6.86
N GLU A 253 7.28 6.42 7.05
CA GLU A 253 7.52 5.85 8.37
C GLU A 253 8.80 5.02 8.35
N THR A 254 9.36 4.71 9.53
CA THR A 254 10.52 3.83 9.61
C THR A 254 10.13 2.37 9.33
N PRO A 255 11.03 1.56 8.73
CA PRO A 255 10.77 0.13 8.54
C PRO A 255 10.43 -0.59 9.85
N GLU A 256 11.11 -0.23 10.93
CA GLU A 256 10.95 -0.82 12.26
C GLU A 256 9.54 -0.56 12.81
N LYS A 257 9.05 0.69 12.66
CA LYS A 257 7.71 1.04 13.15
C LYS A 257 6.61 0.38 12.33
N LEU A 258 6.79 0.26 11.00
CA LEU A 258 5.86 -0.48 10.14
C LEU A 258 5.79 -1.96 10.54
N LEU A 259 6.93 -2.64 10.69
CA LEU A 259 6.95 -4.04 11.13
C LEU A 259 6.36 -4.21 12.53
N ASN A 260 6.68 -3.31 13.49
CA ASN A 260 6.08 -3.33 14.83
C ASN A 260 4.56 -3.18 14.79
N SER A 261 4.04 -2.38 13.86
CA SER A 261 2.60 -2.23 13.69
C SER A 261 1.93 -3.49 13.15
N MET A 262 2.63 -4.31 12.36
CA MET A 262 2.11 -5.58 11.85
C MET A 262 1.92 -6.61 12.97
N LEU A 263 2.81 -6.64 13.95
CA LEU A 263 2.81 -7.67 15.01
C LEU A 263 1.51 -7.74 15.84
N THR A 264 0.75 -6.67 15.89
CA THR A 264 -0.52 -6.60 16.64
C THR A 264 -1.75 -6.78 15.75
N CYS A 265 -1.55 -7.03 14.45
CA CYS A 265 -2.60 -7.38 13.52
C CYS A 265 -3.06 -8.83 13.69
N GLU A 266 -4.30 -9.11 13.33
CA GLU A 266 -4.83 -10.47 13.23
C GLU A 266 -4.11 -11.24 12.11
N GLU A 267 -3.82 -10.56 11.00
CA GLU A 267 -3.02 -11.07 9.90
C GLU A 267 -1.70 -10.30 9.75
N PRO A 268 -0.68 -10.60 10.59
CA PRO A 268 0.57 -9.86 10.67
C PRO A 268 1.48 -10.18 9.47
N ASN A 269 1.23 -9.59 8.31
CA ASN A 269 1.97 -9.93 7.12
C ASN A 269 2.16 -8.76 6.15
N TYR A 270 3.05 -8.95 5.20
CA TYR A 270 3.21 -8.10 4.02
C TYR A 270 3.42 -8.98 2.78
N ALA A 271 3.16 -8.42 1.59
CA ALA A 271 3.42 -9.13 0.33
C ALA A 271 4.50 -8.42 -0.50
N TRP A 272 5.39 -9.25 -1.05
CA TRP A 272 6.58 -8.85 -1.79
C TRP A 272 6.79 -9.67 -3.06
#